data_ec868c4c812658a98e8b30edfce5d0c7
#
_entry.id   ec868c4c812658a98e8b30edfce5d0c7
#
_cell.length_a   1.000
_cell.length_b   1.000
_cell.length_c   1.000
_cell.angle_alpha   90.00
_cell.angle_beta   90.00
_cell.angle_gamma   90.00
#
_symmetry.space_group_name_H-M   'P 1'
#
loop_
_entity.id
_entity.type
_entity.pdbx_description
1 polymer ?
#
loop_
_entity_poly.entity_id
_entity_poly.type
_entity_poly.pdbx_seq_one_letter_code
_entity_poly.pdbx_strand_id
1 'polypeptide(L)'
;MEKEEIIEKLEKHGFEFNLDWGATLGFKSDKASIMYSKHSGADILSISFNGQANEKKAREIIKQIFPTAEYIHQGVVLSDSYFSIKPLN
;
A
#
# COMPACT_ATOMS: atom_id res chain seq x y z
N MET A 1 11.63 3.74 -3.73
CA MET A 1 11.04 3.53 -5.06
C MET A 1 10.59 4.85 -5.65
N GLU A 2 10.72 4.97 -6.95
CA GLU A 2 10.21 6.14 -7.63
C GLU A 2 8.70 6.12 -7.70
N LYS A 3 8.09 7.31 -7.73
CA LYS A 3 6.64 7.48 -7.81
C LYS A 3 6.03 6.70 -8.97
N GLU A 4 6.64 6.80 -10.14
CA GLU A 4 6.17 6.15 -11.36
C GLU A 4 6.18 4.63 -11.24
N GLU A 5 7.15 4.06 -10.54
CA GLU A 5 7.21 2.61 -10.30
C GLU A 5 6.08 2.14 -9.41
N ILE A 6 5.77 2.91 -8.37
CA ILE A 6 4.66 2.57 -7.46
C ILE A 6 3.34 2.61 -8.22
N ILE A 7 3.12 3.67 -9.00
CA ILE A 7 1.89 3.82 -9.78
C ILE A 7 1.75 2.66 -10.77
N GLU A 8 2.81 2.36 -11.50
CA GLU A 8 2.79 1.29 -12.50
C GLU A 8 2.49 -0.07 -11.87
N LYS A 9 3.16 -0.39 -10.77
CA LYS A 9 2.95 -1.67 -10.08
C LYS A 9 1.53 -1.83 -9.57
N LEU A 10 0.99 -0.79 -8.95
CA LEU A 10 -0.35 -0.86 -8.38
C LEU A 10 -1.42 -0.87 -9.45
N GLU A 11 -1.27 -0.08 -10.50
CA GLU A 11 -2.21 -0.10 -11.62
C GLU A 11 -2.21 -1.43 -12.36
N LYS A 12 -1.05 -2.04 -12.49
CA LYS A 12 -0.93 -3.36 -13.10
C LYS A 12 -1.72 -4.43 -12.32
N HIS A 13 -1.89 -4.23 -11.03
CA HIS A 13 -2.64 -5.15 -10.17
C HIS A 13 -4.08 -4.70 -9.90
N GLY A 14 -4.59 -3.75 -10.68
CA GLY A 14 -5.98 -3.35 -10.62
C GLY A 14 -6.30 -2.24 -9.64
N PHE A 15 -5.30 -1.55 -9.10
CA PHE A 15 -5.51 -0.43 -8.20
C PHE A 15 -5.34 0.87 -8.97
N GLU A 16 -6.43 1.57 -9.20
CA GLU A 16 -6.43 2.83 -9.93
C GLU A 16 -5.83 3.95 -9.08
N PHE A 17 -4.88 4.68 -9.67
CA PHE A 17 -4.28 5.86 -9.05
C PHE A 17 -5.31 6.98 -9.02
N ASN A 18 -5.71 7.43 -7.83
CA ASN A 18 -6.78 8.42 -7.71
C ASN A 18 -6.44 9.62 -6.83
N LEU A 19 -5.30 9.63 -6.18
CA LEU A 19 -4.96 10.71 -5.26
C LEU A 19 -3.45 10.97 -5.27
N ASP A 20 -3.08 12.23 -5.48
CA ASP A 20 -1.68 12.64 -5.47
C ASP A 20 -1.51 13.83 -4.53
N TRP A 21 -0.94 13.60 -3.36
CA TRP A 21 -0.59 14.63 -2.40
C TRP A 21 0.93 14.80 -2.26
N GLY A 22 1.68 14.52 -3.31
CA GLY A 22 3.13 14.60 -3.30
C GLY A 22 3.76 13.40 -2.62
N ALA A 23 4.00 13.48 -1.32
CA ALA A 23 4.60 12.38 -0.56
C ALA A 23 3.63 11.23 -0.27
N THR A 24 2.33 11.44 -0.49
CA THR A 24 1.30 10.44 -0.26
C THR A 24 0.48 10.24 -1.53
N LEU A 25 0.35 8.99 -1.95
CA LEU A 25 -0.41 8.60 -3.14
C LEU A 25 -1.54 7.66 -2.74
N GLY A 26 -2.72 7.86 -3.34
CA GLY A 26 -3.88 7.02 -3.08
C GLY A 26 -4.25 6.19 -4.28
N PHE A 27 -4.67 4.94 -4.02
CA PHE A 27 -5.06 3.98 -5.05
C PHE A 27 -6.33 3.27 -4.60
N LYS A 28 -7.14 2.90 -5.56
CA LYS A 28 -8.42 2.28 -5.25
C LYS A 28 -8.76 1.16 -6.23
N SER A 29 -9.33 0.09 -5.70
CA SER A 29 -9.97 -0.96 -6.50
C SER A 29 -11.38 -1.18 -5.95
N ASP A 30 -12.14 -2.07 -6.57
CA ASP A 30 -13.47 -2.46 -6.08
C ASP A 30 -13.41 -3.21 -4.75
N LYS A 31 -12.25 -3.72 -4.36
CA LYS A 31 -12.07 -4.53 -3.15
C LYS A 31 -11.38 -3.80 -2.02
N ALA A 32 -10.49 -2.86 -2.33
CA ALA A 32 -9.61 -2.27 -1.32
C ALA A 32 -9.13 -0.89 -1.73
N SER A 33 -8.65 -0.14 -0.73
CA SER A 33 -7.97 1.13 -0.93
C SER A 33 -6.55 1.01 -0.39
N ILE A 34 -5.59 1.57 -1.12
CA ILE A 34 -4.18 1.57 -0.72
C ILE A 34 -3.70 3.00 -0.66
N MET A 35 -2.96 3.32 0.40
CA MET A 35 -2.23 4.59 0.53
C MET A 35 -0.75 4.29 0.60
N TYR A 36 0.00 4.96 -0.23
CA TYR A 36 1.46 4.90 -0.20
C TYR A 36 1.98 6.21 0.37
N SER A 37 2.87 6.14 1.34
CA SER A 37 3.50 7.33 1.92
C SER A 37 5.00 7.17 1.98
N LYS A 38 5.69 8.19 1.49
CA LYS A 38 7.15 8.20 1.50
C LYS A 38 7.63 8.90 2.76
N HIS A 39 8.41 8.18 3.56
CA HIS A 39 8.98 8.70 4.79
C HIS A 39 10.51 8.63 4.75
N SER A 40 11.16 9.41 5.61
CA SER A 40 12.60 9.35 5.74
C SER A 40 13.04 7.94 6.15
N GLY A 41 13.80 7.27 5.29
CA GLY A 41 14.35 5.95 5.56
C GLY A 41 13.42 4.77 5.33
N ALA A 42 12.15 5.00 4.97
CA ALA A 42 11.22 3.90 4.69
C ALA A 42 10.03 4.38 3.88
N ASP A 43 9.50 3.49 3.07
CA ASP A 43 8.24 3.71 2.37
C ASP A 43 7.18 2.85 3.05
N ILE A 44 6.00 3.43 3.28
CA ILE A 44 4.91 2.78 4.00
C ILE A 44 3.71 2.62 3.08
N LEU A 45 3.16 1.42 3.06
CA LEU A 45 1.87 1.13 2.41
C LEU A 45 0.83 0.82 3.47
N SER A 46 -0.36 1.39 3.33
CA SER A 46 -1.50 0.95 4.11
C SER A 46 -2.58 0.43 3.16
N ILE A 47 -3.30 -0.59 3.59
CA ILE A 47 -4.40 -1.16 2.81
C ILE A 47 -5.59 -1.40 3.72
N SER A 48 -6.78 -1.02 3.24
CA SER A 48 -8.02 -1.26 3.93
C SER A 48 -9.06 -1.86 2.98
N PHE A 49 -10.00 -2.61 3.55
CA PHE A 49 -11.07 -3.26 2.80
C PHE A 49 -12.39 -2.68 3.26
N ASN A 50 -12.89 -1.67 2.52
CA ASN A 50 -14.13 -0.95 2.87
C ASN A 50 -14.07 -0.38 4.29
N GLY A 51 -12.94 0.23 4.64
CA GLY A 51 -12.76 0.85 5.95
C GLY A 51 -12.44 -0.13 7.07
N GLN A 52 -12.07 -1.36 6.76
CA GLN A 52 -11.70 -2.36 7.75
C GLN A 52 -10.38 -3.01 7.41
N ALA A 53 -9.62 -3.35 8.44
CA ALA A 53 -8.39 -4.09 8.27
C ALA A 53 -8.68 -5.59 8.11
N ASN A 54 -7.90 -6.24 7.28
CA ASN A 54 -7.91 -7.70 7.16
C ASN A 54 -6.48 -8.13 6.87
N GLU A 55 -5.76 -8.50 7.92
CA GLU A 55 -4.34 -8.82 7.80
C GLU A 55 -4.07 -9.93 6.79
N LYS A 56 -4.87 -10.98 6.81
CA LYS A 56 -4.67 -12.13 5.92
C LYS A 56 -4.78 -11.73 4.44
N LYS A 57 -5.87 -11.04 4.09
CA LYS A 57 -6.06 -10.56 2.72
C LYS A 57 -5.02 -9.52 2.33
N ALA A 58 -4.68 -8.64 3.27
CA ALA A 58 -3.67 -7.61 3.04
C ALA A 58 -2.33 -8.24 2.70
N ARG A 59 -1.90 -9.23 3.47
CA ARG A 59 -0.63 -9.93 3.21
C ARG A 59 -0.64 -10.60 1.85
N GLU A 60 -1.73 -11.24 1.47
CA GLU A 60 -1.86 -11.89 0.17
C GLU A 60 -1.73 -10.90 -0.98
N ILE A 61 -2.44 -9.78 -0.90
CA ILE A 61 -2.41 -8.77 -1.95
C ILE A 61 -1.05 -8.07 -2.03
N ILE A 62 -0.56 -7.59 -0.88
CA ILE A 62 0.69 -6.81 -0.86
C ILE A 62 1.88 -7.66 -1.28
N LYS A 63 1.94 -8.93 -0.87
CA LYS A 63 3.04 -9.80 -1.24
C LYS A 63 3.08 -10.12 -2.73
N GLN A 64 1.94 -10.10 -3.41
CA GLN A 64 1.91 -10.27 -4.86
C GLN A 64 2.50 -9.06 -5.59
N ILE A 65 2.26 -7.86 -5.05
CA ILE A 65 2.71 -6.62 -5.68
C ILE A 65 4.13 -6.27 -5.25
N PHE A 66 4.42 -6.44 -3.96
CA PHE A 66 5.71 -6.12 -3.36
C PHE A 66 6.20 -7.32 -2.54
N PRO A 67 6.89 -8.27 -3.18
CA PRO A 67 7.30 -9.51 -2.51
C PRO A 67 8.17 -9.30 -1.26
N THR A 68 8.90 -8.18 -1.19
CA THR A 68 9.78 -7.89 -0.06
C THR A 68 9.14 -7.03 1.03
N ALA A 69 7.84 -6.71 0.88
CA ALA A 69 7.13 -5.91 1.88
C ALA A 69 7.01 -6.67 3.20
N GLU A 70 7.18 -5.95 4.30
CA GLU A 70 7.07 -6.51 5.64
C GLU A 70 5.87 -5.91 6.36
N TYR A 71 5.04 -6.76 6.96
CA TYR A 71 3.90 -6.32 7.75
C TYR A 71 4.37 -5.60 9.01
N ILE A 72 3.81 -4.42 9.28
CA ILE A 72 4.15 -3.64 10.48
C ILE A 72 3.09 -3.84 11.56
N HIS A 73 1.85 -3.45 11.29
CA HIS A 73 0.77 -3.55 12.27
C HIS A 73 -0.57 -3.24 11.63
N GLN A 74 -1.66 -3.47 12.37
CA GLN A 74 -2.96 -2.93 12.04
C GLN A 74 -3.08 -1.50 12.56
N GLY A 75 -3.88 -0.68 11.87
CA GLY A 75 -4.13 0.69 12.28
C GLY A 75 -4.83 0.79 13.63
N VAL A 76 -4.71 1.95 14.28
CA VAL A 76 -5.25 2.19 15.62
C VAL A 76 -6.76 1.96 15.66
N VAL A 77 -7.48 2.32 14.59
CA VAL A 77 -8.93 2.14 14.49
C VAL A 77 -9.30 0.87 13.75
N LEU A 78 -8.35 -0.05 13.61
CA LEU A 78 -8.52 -1.34 12.93
C LEU A 78 -9.00 -1.21 11.48
N SER A 79 -8.73 -0.07 10.86
CA SER A 79 -9.16 0.19 9.49
C SER A 79 -8.12 -0.19 8.45
N ASP A 80 -6.85 -0.15 8.83
CA ASP A 80 -5.74 -0.34 7.88
C ASP A 80 -4.74 -1.35 8.37
N SER A 81 -4.15 -2.09 7.43
CA SER A 81 -2.96 -2.89 7.66
C SER A 81 -1.78 -2.15 7.04
N TYR A 82 -0.66 -2.07 7.74
CA TYR A 82 0.52 -1.31 7.33
C TYR A 82 1.69 -2.21 6.99
N PHE A 83 2.38 -1.84 5.93
CA PHE A 83 3.54 -2.58 5.44
C PHE A 83 4.70 -1.62 5.18
N SER A 84 5.90 -2.07 5.47
CA SER A 84 7.12 -1.36 5.08
C SER A 84 7.60 -1.94 3.77
N ILE A 85 7.83 -1.07 2.79
CA ILE A 85 8.45 -1.45 1.53
C ILE A 85 9.85 -0.88 1.55
N LYS A 86 10.84 -1.76 1.55
CA LYS A 86 12.22 -1.31 1.44
C LYS A 86 12.57 -1.15 -0.03
N PRO A 87 13.23 -0.05 -0.41
CA PRO A 87 13.72 0.08 -1.77
C PRO A 87 14.61 -1.11 -2.11
N LEU A 88 14.42 -1.67 -3.27
CA LEU A 88 15.31 -2.70 -3.78
C LEU A 88 16.59 -1.99 -4.21
N ASN A 89 17.58 -2.03 -3.38
CA ASN A 89 18.89 -1.53 -3.74
C ASN A 89 19.77 -2.67 -4.19
#